data_c555358fed8b5d3dd7dfe894b663b6ea
#
_entry.id   c555358fed8b5d3dd7dfe894b663b6ea
#
_cell.length_a   1.000
_cell.length_b   1.000
_cell.length_c   1.000
_cell.angle_alpha   90.00
_cell.angle_beta   90.00
_cell.angle_gamma   90.00
#
_symmetry.space_group_name_H-M   'P 1'
#
loop_
_entity.id
_entity.type
_entity.pdbx_description
1 polymer ?
#
loop_
_entity_poly.entity_id
_entity_poly.type
_entity_poly.pdbx_seq_one_letter_code
_entity_poly.pdbx_strand_id
1 'polypeptide(L)'
;MAISGIENSGGQAGGGRVKNAILIAGPTASGKSALVLDIAEHDGGVIVNTDSMQVYSVLDVLTARPTAAELVRVPHFLYGHVHPSTAYSTGAWLRDVMKLIDNGAFLERPVIFVGGTGLYFRALAEGISEMPDIPQSIRDRWRYELQEQGAAKLHRILLREDSATGMMLKPTDGQRIVRALEVLDASGRSILEWQAARGRPLIDRASTRFFVVEPDRAELVERIEARFDRMLEKGALDEVRRLTDLGLDPDLPAMKAIGVRELQAAMAGELSFPEAIERAKIATRQYAKRQTTWFRHQLGPEWMRLRPGDRVESTISDPLSSAT
;
A
#
# COMPACT_ATOMS: atom_id res chain seq x y z
N MET A 1 3.54 46.01 36.36
CA MET A 1 3.31 46.35 34.93
C MET A 1 2.91 45.09 34.19
N ALA A 2 1.70 45.13 33.65
CA ALA A 2 1.04 44.02 32.98
C ALA A 2 1.73 43.71 31.66
N ILE A 3 1.90 42.41 31.33
CA ILE A 3 2.13 41.95 29.97
C ILE A 3 0.86 41.19 29.59
N SER A 4 0.11 41.85 28.71
CA SER A 4 -1.17 41.40 28.14
C SER A 4 -1.00 40.25 27.19
N GLY A 5 -2.01 39.44 27.18
CA GLY A 5 -2.51 38.42 26.30
C GLY A 5 -1.88 38.24 24.93
N ILE A 6 -1.48 36.99 24.71
CA ILE A 6 -1.46 36.41 23.37
C ILE A 6 -2.77 35.62 23.26
N GLU A 7 -3.74 36.20 22.57
CA GLU A 7 -4.97 35.53 22.15
C GLU A 7 -4.59 34.38 21.25
N ASN A 8 -4.90 33.18 21.72
CA ASN A 8 -4.79 31.93 20.98
C ASN A 8 -5.92 31.94 19.94
N SER A 9 -5.65 32.48 18.75
CA SER A 9 -6.55 32.35 17.62
C SER A 9 -6.64 30.87 17.25
N GLY A 10 -7.70 30.23 17.73
CA GLY A 10 -8.08 28.87 17.37
C GLY A 10 -8.24 28.76 15.86
N GLY A 11 -7.15 28.37 15.18
CA GLY A 11 -7.20 27.92 13.82
C GLY A 11 -8.03 26.65 13.78
N GLN A 12 -9.18 26.71 13.19
CA GLN A 12 -10.00 25.57 12.85
C GLN A 12 -9.09 24.57 12.10
N ALA A 13 -8.90 23.38 12.66
CA ALA A 13 -8.33 22.22 12.01
C ALA A 13 -9.28 21.80 10.87
N GLY A 14 -9.24 22.52 9.78
CA GLY A 14 -9.94 22.24 8.54
C GLY A 14 -9.17 21.15 7.82
N GLY A 15 -9.56 19.88 7.96
CA GLY A 15 -9.02 18.77 7.20
C GLY A 15 -9.06 19.04 5.69
N GLY A 16 -8.05 19.75 5.16
CA GLY A 16 -7.89 20.09 3.75
C GLY A 16 -7.65 18.82 2.94
N ARG A 17 -8.21 18.77 1.72
CA ARG A 17 -7.82 17.76 0.73
C ARG A 17 -6.53 18.23 0.05
N VAL A 18 -5.66 17.27 -0.29
CA VAL A 18 -4.49 17.57 -1.11
C VAL A 18 -4.97 17.93 -2.52
N LYS A 19 -4.64 19.15 -2.96
CA LYS A 19 -4.93 19.63 -4.31
C LYS A 19 -3.74 19.35 -5.23
N ASN A 20 -3.99 19.26 -6.53
CA ASN A 20 -2.97 19.08 -7.56
C ASN A 20 -2.06 17.86 -7.30
N ALA A 21 -2.59 16.83 -6.63
CA ALA A 21 -1.85 15.60 -6.40
C ALA A 21 -1.59 14.84 -7.71
N ILE A 22 -0.51 14.08 -7.72
CA ILE A 22 -0.19 13.13 -8.80
C ILE A 22 -0.20 11.73 -8.21
N LEU A 23 -1.03 10.85 -8.74
CA LEU A 23 -1.09 9.44 -8.34
C LEU A 23 -0.46 8.58 -9.42
N ILE A 24 0.58 7.81 -9.06
CA ILE A 24 1.29 6.92 -9.99
C ILE A 24 1.25 5.49 -9.47
N ALA A 25 0.32 4.72 -10.02
CA ALA A 25 0.18 3.30 -9.75
C ALA A 25 1.01 2.46 -10.75
N GLY A 26 1.32 1.24 -10.37
CA GLY A 26 1.94 0.28 -11.28
C GLY A 26 2.41 -0.97 -10.57
N PRO A 27 2.53 -2.11 -11.28
CA PRO A 27 3.02 -3.33 -10.67
C PRO A 27 4.47 -3.20 -10.19
N THR A 28 4.90 -4.12 -9.35
CA THR A 28 6.33 -4.17 -8.98
C THR A 28 7.18 -4.31 -10.25
N ALA A 29 8.38 -3.72 -10.25
CA ALA A 29 9.31 -3.66 -11.38
C ALA A 29 8.80 -2.90 -12.65
N SER A 30 7.72 -2.14 -12.57
CA SER A 30 7.20 -1.35 -13.72
C SER A 30 8.05 -0.13 -14.10
N GLY A 31 9.02 0.27 -13.29
CA GLY A 31 9.82 1.49 -13.53
C GLY A 31 9.23 2.77 -12.93
N LYS A 32 8.09 2.70 -12.24
CA LYS A 32 7.41 3.87 -11.65
C LYS A 32 8.28 4.73 -10.73
N SER A 33 9.24 4.13 -9.99
CA SER A 33 10.07 4.88 -9.03
C SER A 33 11.00 5.88 -9.72
N ALA A 34 11.61 5.50 -10.85
CA ALA A 34 12.44 6.41 -11.63
C ALA A 34 11.61 7.58 -12.20
N LEU A 35 10.45 7.27 -12.81
CA LEU A 35 9.52 8.29 -13.30
C LEU A 35 9.12 9.30 -12.24
N VAL A 36 8.79 8.80 -11.03
CA VAL A 36 8.35 9.66 -9.91
C VAL A 36 9.47 10.55 -9.40
N LEU A 37 10.69 10.00 -9.33
CA LEU A 37 11.86 10.77 -8.89
C LEU A 37 12.15 11.92 -9.86
N ASP A 38 12.11 11.67 -11.17
CA ASP A 38 12.33 12.69 -12.20
C ASP A 38 11.26 13.80 -12.12
N ILE A 39 9.97 13.44 -11.95
CA ILE A 39 8.89 14.42 -11.79
C ILE A 39 9.11 15.24 -10.51
N ALA A 40 9.38 14.57 -9.38
CA ALA A 40 9.52 15.25 -8.10
C ALA A 40 10.72 16.21 -8.07
N GLU A 41 11.83 15.87 -8.71
CA GLU A 41 12.98 16.77 -8.84
C GLU A 41 12.68 17.97 -9.72
N HIS A 42 12.04 17.73 -10.87
CA HIS A 42 11.70 18.80 -11.80
C HIS A 42 10.72 19.81 -11.20
N ASP A 43 9.69 19.32 -10.50
CA ASP A 43 8.59 20.13 -9.97
C ASP A 43 8.81 20.60 -8.52
N GLY A 44 9.92 20.24 -7.88
CA GLY A 44 10.18 20.51 -6.46
C GLY A 44 9.21 19.78 -5.54
N GLY A 45 8.68 18.63 -5.98
CA GLY A 45 7.65 17.87 -5.30
C GLY A 45 8.13 17.04 -4.12
N VAL A 46 7.18 16.33 -3.49
CA VAL A 46 7.43 15.33 -2.44
C VAL A 46 6.81 14.00 -2.83
N ILE A 47 7.42 12.91 -2.41
CA ILE A 47 7.00 11.54 -2.73
C ILE A 47 6.38 10.89 -1.49
N VAL A 48 5.19 10.32 -1.64
CA VAL A 48 4.48 9.59 -0.57
C VAL A 48 4.26 8.14 -1.00
N ASN A 49 4.72 7.22 -0.17
CA ASN A 49 4.59 5.79 -0.42
C ASN A 49 3.14 5.31 -0.40
N THR A 50 2.74 4.57 -1.44
CA THR A 50 1.49 3.82 -1.53
C THR A 50 1.71 2.32 -1.76
N ASP A 51 2.78 1.77 -1.16
CA ASP A 51 3.05 0.33 -1.15
C ASP A 51 3.04 -0.19 0.29
N SER A 52 2.23 -1.23 0.54
CA SER A 52 2.01 -1.78 1.87
C SER A 52 3.19 -2.56 2.44
N MET A 53 4.19 -2.93 1.62
CA MET A 53 5.39 -3.61 2.10
C MET A 53 6.54 -2.63 2.35
N GLN A 54 6.61 -1.53 1.60
CA GLN A 54 7.65 -0.52 1.76
C GLN A 54 7.52 0.34 3.05
N VAL A 55 6.44 0.16 3.80
CA VAL A 55 6.23 0.83 5.10
C VAL A 55 7.13 0.27 6.20
N TYR A 56 7.58 -0.99 6.08
CA TYR A 56 8.30 -1.69 7.15
C TYR A 56 9.79 -1.35 7.21
N SER A 57 10.28 -1.06 8.43
CA SER A 57 11.63 -0.54 8.67
C SER A 57 12.76 -1.48 8.30
N VAL A 58 12.60 -2.78 8.46
CA VAL A 58 13.65 -3.78 8.20
C VAL A 58 13.71 -4.21 6.73
N LEU A 59 12.57 -4.14 6.03
CA LEU A 59 12.44 -4.58 4.64
C LEU A 59 12.82 -3.44 3.67
N ASP A 60 14.10 -3.35 3.36
CA ASP A 60 14.67 -2.31 2.50
C ASP A 60 14.95 -2.83 1.09
N VAL A 61 15.80 -3.85 1.00
CA VAL A 61 16.23 -4.46 -0.25
C VAL A 61 15.10 -5.24 -0.92
N LEU A 62 14.45 -6.17 -0.21
CA LEU A 62 13.38 -7.03 -0.76
C LEU A 62 12.14 -6.25 -1.20
N THR A 63 11.87 -5.10 -0.62
CA THR A 63 10.78 -4.24 -1.03
C THR A 63 11.22 -3.17 -2.03
N ALA A 64 12.52 -3.05 -2.28
CA ALA A 64 13.15 -2.01 -3.09
C ALA A 64 12.67 -0.61 -2.71
N ARG A 65 12.84 -0.24 -1.45
CA ARG A 65 12.64 1.13 -0.98
C ARG A 65 13.63 2.07 -1.66
N PRO A 66 13.35 3.37 -1.65
CA PRO A 66 14.29 4.38 -2.12
C PRO A 66 15.64 4.26 -1.42
N THR A 67 16.71 4.37 -2.20
CA THR A 67 18.09 4.35 -1.71
C THR A 67 18.41 5.63 -0.93
N ALA A 68 19.47 5.61 -0.12
CA ALA A 68 19.94 6.80 0.59
C ALA A 68 20.21 7.97 -0.37
N ALA A 69 20.74 7.69 -1.57
CA ALA A 69 20.98 8.70 -2.60
C ALA A 69 19.68 9.34 -3.12
N GLU A 70 18.62 8.54 -3.32
CA GLU A 70 17.31 9.05 -3.75
C GLU A 70 16.62 9.83 -2.65
N LEU A 71 16.75 9.42 -1.39
CA LEU A 71 16.18 10.11 -0.23
C LEU A 71 16.79 11.52 -0.02
N VAL A 72 18.05 11.72 -0.41
CA VAL A 72 18.70 13.05 -0.35
C VAL A 72 18.21 13.97 -1.46
N ARG A 73 17.86 13.41 -2.62
CA ARG A 73 17.42 14.18 -3.80
C ARG A 73 16.03 14.79 -3.62
N VAL A 74 15.11 14.04 -3.06
CA VAL A 74 13.69 14.42 -2.92
C VAL A 74 13.16 13.97 -1.55
N PRO A 75 12.32 14.77 -0.88
CA PRO A 75 11.66 14.32 0.36
C PRO A 75 10.72 13.14 0.09
N HIS A 76 10.90 12.07 0.86
CA HIS A 76 10.08 10.84 0.79
C HIS A 76 9.38 10.60 2.13
N PHE A 77 8.11 10.25 2.08
CA PHE A 77 7.28 10.00 3.25
C PHE A 77 6.69 8.59 3.26
N LEU A 78 6.48 8.04 4.45
CA LEU A 78 5.86 6.75 4.73
C LEU A 78 6.64 5.54 4.18
N TYR A 79 7.95 5.66 4.10
CA TYR A 79 8.87 4.56 3.84
C TYR A 79 9.54 4.12 5.13
N GLY A 80 9.54 2.81 5.42
CA GLY A 80 10.29 2.23 6.52
C GLY A 80 9.97 2.77 7.92
N HIS A 81 8.81 3.35 8.15
CA HIS A 81 8.41 4.00 9.40
C HIS A 81 7.67 3.07 10.37
N VAL A 82 7.33 1.86 9.94
CA VAL A 82 6.57 0.88 10.73
C VAL A 82 7.48 -0.26 11.15
N HIS A 83 7.48 -0.59 12.44
CA HIS A 83 8.21 -1.78 12.91
C HIS A 83 7.53 -3.06 12.42
N PRO A 84 8.28 -4.11 11.99
CA PRO A 84 7.72 -5.35 11.43
C PRO A 84 6.75 -6.10 12.34
N SER A 85 6.83 -5.90 13.66
CA SER A 85 5.87 -6.47 14.64
C SER A 85 4.48 -5.86 14.58
N THR A 86 4.30 -4.78 13.82
CA THR A 86 3.03 -4.06 13.75
C THR A 86 2.18 -4.57 12.59
N ALA A 87 0.94 -4.97 12.88
CA ALA A 87 -0.05 -5.26 11.85
C ALA A 87 -0.59 -3.95 11.26
N TYR A 88 0.07 -3.45 10.22
CA TYR A 88 -0.26 -2.17 9.59
C TYR A 88 -1.35 -2.32 8.52
N SER A 89 -2.39 -1.51 8.61
CA SER A 89 -3.58 -1.59 7.75
C SER A 89 -3.72 -0.37 6.85
N THR A 90 -4.59 -0.47 5.82
CA THR A 90 -4.96 0.68 4.97
C THR A 90 -5.52 1.85 5.78
N GLY A 91 -6.30 1.57 6.83
CA GLY A 91 -6.80 2.62 7.71
C GLY A 91 -5.69 3.31 8.52
N ALA A 92 -4.68 2.54 8.98
CA ALA A 92 -3.52 3.11 9.65
C ALA A 92 -2.72 4.00 8.69
N TRP A 93 -2.49 3.54 7.46
CA TRP A 93 -1.81 4.30 6.44
C TRP A 93 -2.54 5.62 6.10
N LEU A 94 -3.87 5.59 5.96
CA LEU A 94 -4.65 6.82 5.75
C LEU A 94 -4.53 7.81 6.90
N ARG A 95 -4.55 7.33 8.14
CA ARG A 95 -4.33 8.20 9.32
C ARG A 95 -2.95 8.84 9.30
N ASP A 96 -1.92 8.11 8.87
CA ASP A 96 -0.58 8.67 8.76
C ASP A 96 -0.48 9.69 7.61
N VAL A 97 -1.15 9.48 6.48
CA VAL A 97 -1.30 10.51 5.43
C VAL A 97 -2.03 11.75 5.97
N MET A 98 -3.12 11.57 6.73
CA MET A 98 -3.85 12.70 7.37
C MET A 98 -2.93 13.49 8.29
N LYS A 99 -2.14 12.82 9.14
CA LYS A 99 -1.16 13.50 10.00
C LYS A 99 -0.15 14.33 9.21
N LEU A 100 0.33 13.82 8.07
CA LEU A 100 1.23 14.58 7.19
C LEU A 100 0.54 15.83 6.64
N ILE A 101 -0.72 15.73 6.22
CA ILE A 101 -1.51 16.88 5.76
C ILE A 101 -1.70 17.90 6.88
N ASP A 102 -2.15 17.46 8.05
CA ASP A 102 -2.46 18.32 9.20
C ASP A 102 -1.21 19.03 9.74
N ASN A 103 -0.05 18.36 9.68
CA ASN A 103 1.24 18.92 10.09
C ASN A 103 1.89 19.82 9.01
N GLY A 104 1.24 20.04 7.87
CA GLY A 104 1.79 20.84 6.78
C GLY A 104 3.03 20.25 6.11
N ALA A 105 3.22 18.92 6.16
CA ALA A 105 4.42 18.28 5.63
C ALA A 105 4.60 18.49 4.11
N PHE A 106 3.56 18.85 3.41
CA PHE A 106 3.56 19.03 1.97
C PHE A 106 3.77 20.47 1.51
N LEU A 107 3.49 21.47 2.38
CA LEU A 107 3.76 22.92 2.24
C LEU A 107 3.84 23.41 0.77
N GLU A 108 2.71 23.57 0.11
CA GLU A 108 2.58 24.08 -1.28
C GLU A 108 3.38 23.34 -2.35
N ARG A 109 3.99 22.21 -2.00
CA ARG A 109 4.71 21.35 -2.95
C ARG A 109 3.77 20.38 -3.65
N PRO A 110 4.02 20.04 -4.92
CA PRO A 110 3.35 18.93 -5.58
C PRO A 110 3.53 17.63 -4.80
N VAL A 111 2.43 16.92 -4.53
CA VAL A 111 2.46 15.65 -3.80
C VAL A 111 2.29 14.50 -4.78
N ILE A 112 3.26 13.60 -4.82
CA ILE A 112 3.25 12.45 -5.70
C ILE A 112 3.07 11.18 -4.88
N PHE A 113 1.92 10.55 -5.00
CA PHE A 113 1.63 9.27 -4.37
C PHE A 113 2.03 8.14 -5.32
N VAL A 114 2.96 7.27 -4.89
CA VAL A 114 3.50 6.21 -5.74
C VAL A 114 3.50 4.86 -5.06
N GLY A 115 3.06 3.81 -5.77
CA GLY A 115 3.15 2.45 -5.24
C GLY A 115 2.43 1.38 -6.04
N GLY A 116 2.32 0.21 -5.43
CA GLY A 116 1.69 -0.97 -6.02
C GLY A 116 0.41 -1.41 -5.32
N THR A 117 0.01 -0.78 -4.22
CA THR A 117 -1.15 -1.19 -3.42
C THR A 117 -2.41 -0.44 -3.88
N GLY A 118 -3.16 -1.08 -4.77
CA GLY A 118 -4.35 -0.47 -5.37
C GLY A 118 -5.37 0.03 -4.34
N LEU A 119 -5.55 -0.70 -3.22
CA LEU A 119 -6.45 -0.29 -2.15
C LEU A 119 -6.05 1.05 -1.51
N TYR A 120 -4.76 1.38 -1.44
CA TYR A 120 -4.29 2.68 -0.93
C TYR A 120 -4.72 3.83 -1.85
N PHE A 121 -4.59 3.65 -3.18
CA PHE A 121 -5.05 4.62 -4.15
C PHE A 121 -6.57 4.85 -4.08
N ARG A 122 -7.33 3.75 -3.98
CA ARG A 122 -8.79 3.85 -3.81
C ARG A 122 -9.16 4.56 -2.51
N ALA A 123 -8.46 4.25 -1.42
CA ALA A 123 -8.67 4.88 -0.13
C ALA A 123 -8.38 6.40 -0.15
N LEU A 124 -7.33 6.83 -0.86
CA LEU A 124 -7.04 8.26 -1.07
C LEU A 124 -8.14 8.97 -1.86
N ALA A 125 -8.56 8.34 -2.97
CA ALA A 125 -9.43 8.99 -3.96
C ALA A 125 -10.91 8.94 -3.59
N GLU A 126 -11.35 7.92 -2.85
CA GLU A 126 -12.75 7.67 -2.53
C GLU A 126 -13.04 7.72 -1.02
N GLY A 127 -11.98 7.66 -0.19
CA GLY A 127 -12.08 7.36 1.23
C GLY A 127 -12.32 5.88 1.47
N ILE A 128 -12.17 5.46 2.71
CA ILE A 128 -12.63 4.15 3.18
C ILE A 128 -13.54 4.35 4.38
N SER A 129 -14.49 3.45 4.51
CA SER A 129 -15.40 3.42 5.66
C SER A 129 -14.60 3.13 6.95
N GLU A 130 -14.93 3.83 8.01
CA GLU A 130 -14.45 3.46 9.33
C GLU A 130 -15.03 2.12 9.69
N MET A 131 -14.16 1.18 10.06
CA MET A 131 -14.56 -0.14 10.50
C MET A 131 -14.54 -0.20 12.02
N PRO A 132 -15.37 -1.04 12.64
CA PRO A 132 -15.37 -1.16 14.09
C PRO A 132 -14.02 -1.71 14.57
N ASP A 133 -13.67 -1.38 15.81
CA ASP A 133 -12.56 -2.04 16.49
C ASP A 133 -12.90 -3.51 16.71
N ILE A 134 -11.99 -4.37 16.27
CA ILE A 134 -12.13 -5.81 16.46
C ILE A 134 -11.18 -6.25 17.57
N PRO A 135 -11.71 -6.76 18.71
CA PRO A 135 -10.88 -7.34 19.76
C PRO A 135 -9.95 -8.43 19.24
N GLN A 136 -8.73 -8.50 19.79
CA GLN A 136 -7.74 -9.48 19.34
C GLN A 136 -8.26 -10.92 19.55
N SER A 137 -8.99 -11.19 20.60
CA SER A 137 -9.62 -12.50 20.85
C SER A 137 -10.57 -12.96 19.76
N ILE A 138 -11.33 -12.03 19.15
CA ILE A 138 -12.21 -12.32 18.01
C ILE A 138 -11.37 -12.67 16.77
N ARG A 139 -10.29 -11.89 16.51
CA ARG A 139 -9.38 -12.16 15.40
C ARG A 139 -8.72 -13.53 15.52
N ASP A 140 -8.20 -13.85 16.70
CA ASP A 140 -7.51 -15.11 16.97
C ASP A 140 -8.47 -16.28 16.83
N ARG A 141 -9.70 -16.16 17.35
CA ARG A 141 -10.75 -17.16 17.21
C ARG A 141 -11.04 -17.47 15.72
N TRP A 142 -11.35 -16.46 14.91
CA TRP A 142 -11.73 -16.70 13.52
C TRP A 142 -10.56 -17.15 12.63
N ARG A 143 -9.33 -16.78 12.98
CA ARG A 143 -8.12 -17.30 12.31
C ARG A 143 -7.90 -18.77 12.65
N TYR A 144 -8.01 -19.12 13.92
CA TYR A 144 -7.96 -20.51 14.36
C TYR A 144 -9.03 -21.36 13.67
N GLU A 145 -10.28 -20.88 13.64
CA GLU A 145 -11.38 -21.56 12.95
C GLU A 145 -11.12 -21.73 11.44
N LEU A 146 -10.45 -20.77 10.80
CA LEU A 146 -10.04 -20.90 9.39
C LEU A 146 -9.01 -22.01 9.20
N GLN A 147 -8.06 -22.16 10.10
CA GLN A 147 -7.02 -23.20 10.03
C GLN A 147 -7.63 -24.60 10.26
N GLU A 148 -8.50 -24.74 11.28
CA GLU A 148 -9.10 -26.02 11.64
C GLU A 148 -10.20 -26.49 10.69
N GLN A 149 -11.03 -25.57 10.25
CA GLN A 149 -12.26 -25.93 9.52
C GLN A 149 -12.22 -25.61 8.02
N GLY A 150 -11.29 -24.75 7.61
CA GLY A 150 -11.13 -24.32 6.23
C GLY A 150 -12.17 -23.28 5.78
N ALA A 151 -11.84 -22.58 4.69
CA ALA A 151 -12.61 -21.46 4.18
C ALA A 151 -14.05 -21.84 3.79
N ALA A 152 -14.25 -23.02 3.19
CA ALA A 152 -15.57 -23.45 2.73
C ALA A 152 -16.58 -23.65 3.89
N LYS A 153 -16.12 -24.09 5.06
CA LYS A 153 -17.00 -24.23 6.24
C LYS A 153 -17.34 -22.87 6.83
N LEU A 154 -16.36 -21.99 6.94
CA LEU A 154 -16.59 -20.62 7.40
C LEU A 154 -17.52 -19.86 6.46
N HIS A 155 -17.42 -20.09 5.15
CA HIS A 155 -18.34 -19.50 4.18
C HIS A 155 -19.80 -19.93 4.42
N ARG A 156 -20.04 -21.19 4.79
CA ARG A 156 -21.39 -21.65 5.14
C ARG A 156 -21.91 -21.00 6.43
N ILE A 157 -21.02 -20.75 7.40
CA ILE A 157 -21.37 -19.99 8.60
C ILE A 157 -21.76 -18.56 8.20
N LEU A 158 -20.93 -17.90 7.40
CA LEU A 158 -21.21 -16.55 6.93
C LEU A 158 -22.52 -16.46 6.15
N LEU A 159 -22.81 -17.42 5.26
CA LEU A 159 -24.08 -17.47 4.52
C LEU A 159 -25.31 -17.53 5.45
N ARG A 160 -25.19 -18.21 6.60
CA ARG A 160 -26.26 -18.32 7.57
C ARG A 160 -26.42 -17.04 8.42
N GLU A 161 -25.30 -16.43 8.84
CA GLU A 161 -25.32 -15.31 9.77
C GLU A 161 -25.45 -13.95 9.02
N ASP A 162 -24.86 -13.83 7.83
CA ASP A 162 -24.89 -12.67 6.94
C ASP A 162 -24.96 -13.15 5.48
N SER A 163 -26.16 -13.54 5.06
CA SER A 163 -26.39 -14.10 3.73
C SER A 163 -25.97 -13.14 2.61
N ALA A 164 -26.19 -11.84 2.77
CA ALA A 164 -25.85 -10.84 1.76
C ALA A 164 -24.33 -10.83 1.49
N THR A 165 -23.53 -10.77 2.53
CA THR A 165 -22.07 -10.83 2.42
C THR A 165 -21.61 -12.21 1.92
N GLY A 166 -22.20 -13.27 2.43
CA GLY A 166 -21.85 -14.65 2.03
C GLY A 166 -22.04 -14.87 0.54
N MET A 167 -23.13 -14.40 -0.05
CA MET A 167 -23.40 -14.53 -1.49
C MET A 167 -22.41 -13.75 -2.39
N MET A 168 -21.78 -12.71 -1.87
CA MET A 168 -20.79 -11.91 -2.62
C MET A 168 -19.39 -12.51 -2.60
N LEU A 169 -19.10 -13.41 -1.68
CA LEU A 169 -17.76 -13.98 -1.50
C LEU A 169 -17.67 -15.40 -2.07
N LYS A 170 -16.50 -15.72 -2.63
CA LYS A 170 -16.23 -17.10 -3.06
C LYS A 170 -15.91 -17.97 -1.84
N PRO A 171 -16.36 -19.24 -1.81
CA PRO A 171 -16.07 -20.16 -0.70
C PRO A 171 -14.59 -20.39 -0.41
N THR A 172 -13.72 -20.06 -1.37
CA THR A 172 -12.26 -20.18 -1.27
C THR A 172 -11.57 -18.93 -0.74
N ASP A 173 -12.28 -17.81 -0.57
CA ASP A 173 -11.70 -16.53 -0.12
C ASP A 173 -11.70 -16.43 1.41
N GLY A 174 -10.89 -17.29 2.05
CA GLY A 174 -10.82 -17.40 3.51
C GLY A 174 -10.53 -16.07 4.21
N GLN A 175 -9.66 -15.25 3.65
CA GLN A 175 -9.30 -13.97 4.27
C GLN A 175 -10.49 -13.01 4.33
N ARG A 176 -11.28 -12.89 3.25
CA ARG A 176 -12.46 -12.00 3.24
C ARG A 176 -13.60 -12.57 4.06
N ILE A 177 -13.77 -13.89 4.05
CA ILE A 177 -14.76 -14.60 4.88
C ILE A 177 -14.48 -14.33 6.36
N VAL A 178 -13.24 -14.57 6.81
CA VAL A 178 -12.82 -14.29 8.20
C VAL A 178 -13.06 -12.83 8.54
N ARG A 179 -12.66 -11.90 7.66
CA ARG A 179 -12.87 -10.47 7.90
C ARG A 179 -14.34 -10.10 8.09
N ALA A 180 -15.24 -10.67 7.29
CA ALA A 180 -16.67 -10.45 7.42
C ALA A 180 -17.22 -10.99 8.75
N LEU A 181 -16.79 -12.19 9.15
CA LEU A 181 -17.16 -12.81 10.42
C LEU A 181 -16.61 -12.04 11.62
N GLU A 182 -15.36 -11.56 11.57
CA GLU A 182 -14.78 -10.70 12.60
C GLU A 182 -15.60 -9.43 12.82
N VAL A 183 -16.00 -8.75 11.72
CA VAL A 183 -16.79 -7.52 11.79
C VAL A 183 -18.18 -7.80 12.37
N LEU A 184 -18.84 -8.82 11.87
CA LEU A 184 -20.17 -9.22 12.32
C LEU A 184 -20.17 -9.57 13.83
N ASP A 185 -19.19 -10.37 14.24
CA ASP A 185 -19.05 -10.82 15.62
C ASP A 185 -18.72 -9.68 16.60
N ALA A 186 -17.87 -8.75 16.19
CA ALA A 186 -17.49 -7.60 17.02
C ALA A 186 -18.57 -6.52 17.11
N SER A 187 -19.41 -6.35 16.08
CA SER A 187 -20.31 -5.21 15.99
C SER A 187 -21.80 -5.57 15.88
N GLY A 188 -22.11 -6.84 15.65
CA GLY A 188 -23.49 -7.28 15.36
C GLY A 188 -24.04 -6.77 14.02
N ARG A 189 -23.21 -6.15 13.16
CA ARG A 189 -23.63 -5.55 11.90
C ARG A 189 -22.83 -6.10 10.72
N SER A 190 -23.47 -6.24 9.57
CA SER A 190 -22.82 -6.68 8.33
C SER A 190 -21.66 -5.77 7.93
N ILE A 191 -20.58 -6.36 7.43
CA ILE A 191 -19.47 -5.59 6.84
C ILE A 191 -19.95 -4.71 5.68
N LEU A 192 -20.99 -5.12 4.95
CA LEU A 192 -21.59 -4.32 3.86
C LEU A 192 -22.22 -3.02 4.37
N GLU A 193 -22.87 -3.06 5.55
CA GLU A 193 -23.44 -1.87 6.17
C GLU A 193 -22.35 -0.87 6.56
N TRP A 194 -21.24 -1.34 7.11
CA TRP A 194 -20.07 -0.51 7.40
C TRP A 194 -19.48 0.08 6.12
N GLN A 195 -19.37 -0.72 5.06
CA GLN A 195 -18.81 -0.29 3.77
C GLN A 195 -19.73 0.70 3.02
N ALA A 196 -21.03 0.72 3.31
CA ALA A 196 -21.95 1.69 2.73
C ALA A 196 -21.70 3.12 3.25
N ALA A 197 -21.18 3.28 4.44
CA ALA A 197 -20.75 4.56 4.99
C ALA A 197 -19.46 5.00 4.31
N ARG A 198 -19.56 5.88 3.30
CA ARG A 198 -18.39 6.36 2.54
C ARG A 198 -17.48 7.19 3.43
N GLY A 199 -16.19 6.82 3.46
CA GLY A 199 -15.15 7.62 4.07
C GLY A 199 -14.91 8.94 3.30
N ARG A 200 -14.15 9.84 3.92
CA ARG A 200 -13.78 11.12 3.29
C ARG A 200 -12.54 10.94 2.40
N PRO A 201 -12.58 11.34 1.11
CA PRO A 201 -11.38 11.40 0.27
C PRO A 201 -10.33 12.36 0.83
N LEU A 202 -9.06 12.01 0.74
CA LEU A 202 -7.94 12.86 1.18
C LEU A 202 -7.37 13.73 0.06
N ILE A 203 -7.74 13.47 -1.18
CA ILE A 203 -7.32 14.26 -2.34
C ILE A 203 -8.51 14.97 -2.96
N ASP A 204 -8.26 16.09 -3.62
CA ASP A 204 -9.22 16.74 -4.51
C ASP A 204 -9.13 16.10 -5.91
N ARG A 205 -10.09 15.24 -6.25
CA ARG A 205 -10.08 14.50 -7.53
C ARG A 205 -10.12 15.39 -8.76
N ALA A 206 -10.75 16.57 -8.65
CA ALA A 206 -10.89 17.46 -9.81
C ALA A 206 -9.56 18.06 -10.25
N SER A 207 -8.63 18.28 -9.31
CA SER A 207 -7.29 18.80 -9.58
C SER A 207 -6.20 17.71 -9.62
N THR A 208 -6.56 16.45 -9.34
CA THR A 208 -5.60 15.33 -9.25
C THR A 208 -5.38 14.68 -10.62
N ARG A 209 -4.13 14.36 -10.94
CA ARG A 209 -3.75 13.58 -12.12
C ARG A 209 -3.50 12.12 -11.74
N PHE A 210 -4.02 11.21 -12.54
CA PHE A 210 -4.00 9.78 -12.27
C PHE A 210 -3.26 9.04 -13.38
N PHE A 211 -2.21 8.28 -13.01
CA PHE A 211 -1.40 7.51 -13.95
C PHE A 211 -1.22 6.08 -13.48
N VAL A 212 -1.18 5.15 -14.42
CA VAL A 212 -0.78 3.77 -14.16
C VAL A 212 0.28 3.34 -15.17
N VAL A 213 1.46 2.95 -14.67
CA VAL A 213 2.55 2.45 -15.49
C VAL A 213 2.31 0.99 -15.81
N GLU A 214 2.14 0.68 -17.10
CA GLU A 214 1.76 -0.65 -17.58
C GLU A 214 2.80 -1.14 -18.61
N PRO A 215 3.90 -1.80 -18.16
CA PRO A 215 4.90 -2.36 -19.04
C PRO A 215 4.35 -3.55 -19.82
N ASP A 216 4.99 -3.88 -20.95
CA ASP A 216 4.75 -5.16 -21.63
C ASP A 216 5.00 -6.33 -20.68
N ARG A 217 4.24 -7.41 -20.86
CA ARG A 217 4.30 -8.57 -19.97
C ARG A 217 5.67 -9.27 -19.99
N ALA A 218 6.27 -9.41 -21.17
CA ALA A 218 7.57 -10.08 -21.31
C ALA A 218 8.66 -9.24 -20.65
N GLU A 219 8.68 -7.94 -20.93
CA GLU A 219 9.61 -6.97 -20.33
C GLU A 219 9.48 -6.95 -18.79
N LEU A 220 8.24 -6.99 -18.29
CA LEU A 220 8.01 -7.00 -16.84
C LEU A 220 8.58 -8.27 -16.18
N VAL A 221 8.48 -9.43 -16.82
CA VAL A 221 9.06 -10.68 -16.31
C VAL A 221 10.58 -10.58 -16.25
N GLU A 222 11.24 -10.14 -17.31
CA GLU A 222 12.70 -9.95 -17.34
C GLU A 222 13.17 -8.98 -16.26
N ARG A 223 12.48 -7.86 -16.09
CA ARG A 223 12.78 -6.88 -15.05
C ARG A 223 12.62 -7.43 -13.63
N ILE A 224 11.60 -8.27 -13.39
CA ILE A 224 11.39 -8.92 -12.10
C ILE A 224 12.55 -9.87 -11.79
N GLU A 225 12.96 -10.70 -12.74
CA GLU A 225 14.04 -11.66 -12.55
C GLU A 225 15.38 -10.98 -12.28
N ALA A 226 15.78 -10.07 -13.17
CA ALA A 226 17.01 -9.30 -13.01
C ALA A 226 17.03 -8.46 -11.71
N ARG A 227 15.85 -7.96 -11.27
CA ARG A 227 15.76 -7.21 -10.02
C ARG A 227 15.95 -8.12 -8.81
N PHE A 228 15.39 -9.33 -8.81
CA PHE A 228 15.55 -10.25 -7.69
C PHE A 228 17.01 -10.69 -7.53
N ASP A 229 17.70 -10.95 -8.64
CA ASP A 229 19.13 -11.27 -8.62
C ASP A 229 19.95 -10.12 -8.00
N ARG A 230 19.68 -8.88 -8.43
CA ARG A 230 20.31 -7.69 -7.81
C ARG A 230 19.99 -7.50 -6.32
N MET A 231 18.80 -7.91 -5.87
CA MET A 231 18.46 -7.87 -4.45
C MET A 231 19.32 -8.83 -3.63
N LEU A 232 19.61 -10.00 -4.15
CA LEU A 232 20.53 -10.96 -3.50
C LEU A 232 21.95 -10.38 -3.38
N GLU A 233 22.45 -9.76 -4.45
CA GLU A 233 23.75 -9.08 -4.46
C GLU A 233 23.82 -7.92 -3.46
N LYS A 234 22.69 -7.25 -3.21
CA LYS A 234 22.57 -6.10 -2.30
C LYS A 234 22.26 -6.48 -0.84
N GLY A 235 22.33 -7.75 -0.49
CA GLY A 235 22.19 -8.21 0.89
C GLY A 235 20.76 -8.59 1.31
N ALA A 236 19.90 -9.03 0.39
CA ALA A 236 18.57 -9.54 0.73
C ALA A 236 18.60 -10.66 1.78
N LEU A 237 19.63 -11.53 1.75
CA LEU A 237 19.80 -12.59 2.75
C LEU A 237 20.05 -12.03 4.16
N ASP A 238 20.86 -10.99 4.28
CA ASP A 238 21.14 -10.38 5.58
C ASP A 238 19.91 -9.63 6.11
N GLU A 239 19.10 -9.07 5.22
CA GLU A 239 17.80 -8.47 5.58
C GLU A 239 16.84 -9.52 6.14
N VAL A 240 16.74 -10.69 5.50
CA VAL A 240 15.91 -11.79 5.99
C VAL A 240 16.43 -12.34 7.32
N ARG A 241 17.75 -12.44 7.52
CA ARG A 241 18.32 -12.82 8.83
C ARG A 241 17.89 -11.86 9.93
N ARG A 242 18.10 -10.55 9.72
CA ARG A 242 17.68 -9.53 10.68
C ARG A 242 16.19 -9.60 11.01
N LEU A 243 15.35 -9.85 10.01
CA LEU A 243 13.90 -10.01 10.22
C LEU A 243 13.59 -11.29 11.01
N THR A 244 14.29 -12.38 10.73
CA THR A 244 14.13 -13.68 11.43
C THR A 244 14.55 -13.59 12.88
N ASP A 245 15.66 -12.89 13.16
CA ASP A 245 16.20 -12.70 14.52
C ASP A 245 15.24 -11.92 15.44
N LEU A 246 14.26 -11.21 14.87
CA LEU A 246 13.21 -10.56 15.66
C LEU A 246 12.20 -11.54 16.27
N GLY A 247 12.19 -12.80 15.86
CA GLY A 247 11.31 -13.84 16.43
C GLY A 247 9.81 -13.53 16.31
N LEU A 248 9.40 -12.87 15.21
CA LEU A 248 8.04 -12.39 15.03
C LEU A 248 7.08 -13.50 14.61
N ASP A 249 5.79 -13.29 14.93
CA ASP A 249 4.70 -14.14 14.44
C ASP A 249 4.73 -14.22 12.88
N PRO A 250 4.82 -15.44 12.30
CA PRO A 250 4.84 -15.65 10.86
C PRO A 250 3.60 -15.10 10.12
N ASP A 251 2.52 -14.84 10.86
CA ASP A 251 1.29 -14.29 10.30
C ASP A 251 1.27 -12.76 10.17
N LEU A 252 2.24 -12.07 10.74
CA LEU A 252 2.38 -10.63 10.56
C LEU A 252 2.59 -10.26 9.09
N PRO A 253 2.06 -9.11 8.64
CA PRO A 253 2.16 -8.70 7.24
C PRO A 253 3.60 -8.60 6.73
N ALA A 254 4.54 -8.11 7.55
CA ALA A 254 5.96 -8.01 7.18
C ALA A 254 6.57 -9.38 6.83
N MET A 255 6.20 -10.43 7.57
CA MET A 255 6.67 -11.81 7.36
C MET A 255 6.11 -12.43 6.06
N LYS A 256 5.13 -11.80 5.44
CA LYS A 256 4.53 -12.22 4.16
C LYS A 256 5.12 -11.48 2.96
N ALA A 257 6.15 -10.65 3.16
CA ALA A 257 6.87 -10.04 2.06
C ALA A 257 7.51 -11.13 1.18
N ILE A 258 7.38 -10.96 -0.14
CA ILE A 258 7.88 -11.96 -1.10
C ILE A 258 9.40 -12.06 -0.99
N GLY A 259 9.91 -13.27 -0.93
CA GLY A 259 11.32 -13.59 -0.71
C GLY A 259 11.65 -13.92 0.75
N VAL A 260 10.88 -13.42 1.73
CA VAL A 260 11.15 -13.69 3.15
C VAL A 260 11.01 -15.18 3.45
N ARG A 261 9.85 -15.77 3.20
CA ARG A 261 9.59 -17.19 3.52
C ARG A 261 10.47 -18.14 2.72
N GLU A 262 10.66 -17.85 1.46
CA GLU A 262 11.47 -18.66 0.56
C GLU A 262 12.95 -18.68 1.01
N LEU A 263 13.51 -17.52 1.33
CA LEU A 263 14.89 -17.41 1.78
C LEU A 263 15.08 -17.93 3.22
N GLN A 264 14.07 -17.77 4.10
CA GLN A 264 14.10 -18.41 5.43
C GLN A 264 14.16 -19.93 5.32
N ALA A 265 13.34 -20.55 4.46
CA ALA A 265 13.35 -21.99 4.23
C ALA A 265 14.72 -22.46 3.67
N ALA A 266 15.35 -21.68 2.80
CA ALA A 266 16.70 -22.00 2.33
C ALA A 266 17.75 -21.89 3.44
N MET A 267 17.68 -20.87 4.29
CA MET A 267 18.59 -20.72 5.44
C MET A 267 18.40 -21.81 6.50
N ALA A 268 17.17 -22.35 6.64
CA ALA A 268 16.86 -23.48 7.50
C ALA A 268 17.26 -24.84 6.90
N GLY A 269 17.72 -24.88 5.62
CA GLY A 269 18.06 -26.12 4.93
C GLY A 269 16.85 -26.93 4.42
N GLU A 270 15.64 -26.36 4.46
CA GLU A 270 14.41 -26.97 3.96
C GLU A 270 14.31 -26.93 2.43
N LEU A 271 14.94 -25.94 1.82
CA LEU A 271 15.05 -25.74 0.38
C LEU A 271 16.51 -25.48 -0.01
N SER A 272 16.87 -25.78 -1.25
CA SER A 272 18.11 -25.25 -1.81
C SER A 272 17.96 -23.76 -2.14
N PHE A 273 19.05 -22.99 -2.07
CA PHE A 273 19.03 -21.57 -2.44
C PHE A 273 18.52 -21.32 -3.87
N PRO A 274 18.96 -22.08 -4.90
CA PRO A 274 18.43 -21.92 -6.25
C PRO A 274 16.90 -22.13 -6.32
N GLU A 275 16.37 -23.12 -5.59
CA GLU A 275 14.94 -23.39 -5.55
C GLU A 275 14.16 -22.27 -4.84
N ALA A 276 14.67 -21.76 -3.71
CA ALA A 276 14.07 -20.65 -2.99
C ALA A 276 14.02 -19.37 -3.85
N ILE A 277 15.10 -19.07 -4.58
CA ILE A 277 15.18 -17.95 -5.50
C ILE A 277 14.15 -18.07 -6.61
N GLU A 278 14.03 -19.24 -7.25
CA GLU A 278 13.02 -19.44 -8.31
C GLU A 278 11.59 -19.32 -7.77
N ARG A 279 11.30 -19.87 -6.60
CA ARG A 279 10.00 -19.72 -5.94
C ARG A 279 9.67 -18.25 -5.66
N ALA A 280 10.62 -17.45 -5.18
CA ALA A 280 10.44 -16.03 -4.93
C ALA A 280 10.21 -15.24 -6.23
N LYS A 281 10.95 -15.56 -7.32
CA LYS A 281 10.71 -14.99 -8.65
C LYS A 281 9.31 -15.32 -9.16
N ILE A 282 8.86 -16.59 -9.02
CA ILE A 282 7.49 -17.01 -9.38
C ILE A 282 6.45 -16.23 -8.56
N ALA A 283 6.62 -16.14 -7.24
CA ALA A 283 5.71 -15.41 -6.36
C ALA A 283 5.62 -13.92 -6.75
N THR A 284 6.76 -13.30 -7.14
CA THR A 284 6.82 -11.92 -7.60
C THR A 284 6.07 -11.74 -8.93
N ARG A 285 6.24 -12.64 -9.90
CA ARG A 285 5.49 -12.63 -11.17
C ARG A 285 3.97 -12.75 -10.92
N GLN A 286 3.57 -13.64 -10.01
CA GLN A 286 2.16 -13.79 -9.63
C GLN A 286 1.62 -12.55 -8.94
N TYR A 287 2.42 -11.91 -8.09
CA TYR A 287 2.03 -10.66 -7.42
C TYR A 287 1.85 -9.53 -8.43
N ALA A 288 2.81 -9.33 -9.33
CA ALA A 288 2.71 -8.35 -10.41
C ALA A 288 1.47 -8.56 -11.29
N LYS A 289 1.15 -9.83 -11.63
CA LYS A 289 -0.08 -10.18 -12.35
C LYS A 289 -1.33 -9.79 -11.57
N ARG A 290 -1.37 -10.04 -10.24
CA ARG A 290 -2.51 -9.63 -9.40
C ARG A 290 -2.66 -8.11 -9.36
N GLN A 291 -1.56 -7.36 -9.24
CA GLN A 291 -1.57 -5.89 -9.29
C GLN A 291 -2.12 -5.39 -10.63
N THR A 292 -1.58 -5.86 -11.76
CA THR A 292 -2.04 -5.47 -13.10
C THR A 292 -3.54 -5.79 -13.29
N THR A 293 -3.98 -6.98 -12.87
CA THR A 293 -5.39 -7.36 -12.94
C THR A 293 -6.26 -6.43 -12.10
N TRP A 294 -5.80 -6.10 -10.88
CA TRP A 294 -6.52 -5.18 -10.00
C TRP A 294 -6.62 -3.78 -10.62
N PHE A 295 -5.52 -3.23 -11.12
CA PHE A 295 -5.52 -1.92 -11.77
C PHE A 295 -6.44 -1.87 -12.98
N ARG A 296 -6.45 -2.93 -13.78
CA ARG A 296 -7.30 -3.01 -14.97
C ARG A 296 -8.79 -2.99 -14.65
N HIS A 297 -9.19 -3.61 -13.56
CA HIS A 297 -10.60 -3.77 -13.20
C HIS A 297 -11.13 -2.75 -12.19
N GLN A 298 -10.26 -2.09 -11.44
CA GLN A 298 -10.64 -1.22 -10.32
C GLN A 298 -10.31 0.25 -10.55
N LEU A 299 -9.42 0.58 -11.49
CA LEU A 299 -9.11 1.95 -11.84
C LEU A 299 -10.05 2.42 -12.95
N GLY A 300 -10.64 3.61 -12.76
CA GLY A 300 -11.56 4.21 -13.71
C GLY A 300 -10.88 4.80 -14.96
N PRO A 301 -11.67 5.36 -15.89
CA PRO A 301 -11.17 5.92 -17.14
C PRO A 301 -10.28 7.16 -16.94
N GLU A 302 -10.34 7.81 -15.79
CA GLU A 302 -9.50 8.96 -15.43
C GLU A 302 -8.02 8.58 -15.26
N TRP A 303 -7.70 7.29 -15.12
CA TRP A 303 -6.33 6.80 -15.00
C TRP A 303 -5.68 6.66 -16.38
N MET A 304 -4.76 7.56 -16.68
CA MET A 304 -3.97 7.53 -17.92
C MET A 304 -2.94 6.40 -17.86
N ARG A 305 -2.89 5.57 -18.91
CA ARG A 305 -1.96 4.46 -19.01
C ARG A 305 -0.66 4.91 -19.65
N LEU A 306 0.45 4.67 -18.94
CA LEU A 306 1.80 5.01 -19.38
C LEU A 306 2.60 3.74 -19.65
N ARG A 307 3.46 3.77 -20.65
CA ARG A 307 4.52 2.79 -20.83
C ARG A 307 5.78 3.22 -20.07
N PRO A 308 6.65 2.27 -19.67
CA PRO A 308 7.95 2.64 -19.13
C PRO A 308 8.72 3.52 -20.11
N GLY A 309 9.22 4.66 -19.63
CA GLY A 309 9.92 5.64 -20.45
C GLY A 309 9.04 6.76 -21.02
N ASP A 310 7.71 6.66 -20.91
CA ASP A 310 6.84 7.80 -21.23
C ASP A 310 7.15 8.96 -20.27
N ARG A 311 7.16 10.18 -20.84
CA ARG A 311 7.28 11.41 -20.05
C ARG A 311 5.89 11.88 -19.64
N VAL A 312 5.75 12.24 -18.39
CA VAL A 312 4.59 12.98 -17.90
C VAL A 312 4.97 14.45 -18.01
N GLU A 313 4.34 15.18 -18.93
CA GLU A 313 4.52 16.63 -18.98
C GLU A 313 4.01 17.19 -17.63
N SER A 314 4.94 17.73 -16.88
CA SER A 314 4.69 18.39 -15.59
C SER A 314 4.14 19.80 -15.84
N THR A 315 3.02 19.89 -16.51
CA THR A 315 2.35 21.19 -16.61
C THR A 315 1.48 21.39 -15.36
N ILE A 316 2.12 21.83 -14.28
CA ILE A 316 1.47 22.79 -13.42
C ILE A 316 1.50 24.10 -14.21
N SER A 317 0.75 24.16 -15.30
CA SER A 317 0.53 25.39 -16.03
C SER A 317 -0.26 26.29 -15.11
N ASP A 318 0.33 27.41 -14.73
CA ASP A 318 -0.32 28.53 -14.06
C ASP A 318 -1.64 28.82 -14.80
N PRO A 319 -2.81 28.79 -14.14
CA PRO A 319 -4.07 29.14 -14.78
C PRO A 319 -4.17 30.63 -15.17
N LEU A 320 -3.08 31.42 -14.97
CA LEU A 320 -3.04 32.85 -15.23
C LEU A 320 -2.40 33.23 -16.59
N SER A 321 -1.94 32.29 -17.42
CA SER A 321 -1.32 32.62 -18.69
C SER A 321 -2.24 32.58 -19.93
N SER A 322 -3.56 32.43 -19.76
CA SER A 322 -4.54 32.43 -20.87
C SER A 322 -5.47 33.64 -20.87
N ALA A 323 -5.01 34.79 -20.31
CA ALA A 323 -5.70 36.08 -20.41
C ALA A 323 -4.74 37.13 -20.92
N THR A 324 -4.44 37.09 -22.22
CA THR A 324 -4.01 38.25 -23.04
C THR A 324 -4.55 38.11 -24.43
#